data_c170856a58872b0d98edde341f9ed8f0
#
_entry.id   c170856a58872b0d98edde341f9ed8f0
#
_cell.length_a   1.000
_cell.length_b   1.000
_cell.length_c   1.000
_cell.angle_alpha   90.00
_cell.angle_beta   90.00
_cell.angle_gamma   90.00
#
_symmetry.space_group_name_H-M   'P 1'
#
loop_
_entity.id
_entity.type
_entity.pdbx_description
1 polymer ?
#
loop_
_entity_poly.entity_id
_entity_poly.type
_entity_poly.pdbx_seq_one_letter_code
_entity_poly.pdbx_strand_id
1 'polypeptide(L)'
;MKFRFLSASAAAVLLAVAIACGGTPTSATQNASLSIVLKDSPFGDARALLVTFSEISAHTSGGGWTTLAFSGGATSRTCDLKQLTSAQDVLGTGPLPAGHYTQIRVTVTSAMLYFDATAATGPCAATMGAPSGRNAPIDIPSGQIILNREFDLQANTTTSILLDFDGDKSVIQNGNGTYRMSPVISIVTVH
;
A
#
# COMPACT_ATOMS: atom_id res chain seq x y z
N MET A 1 -64.05 45.35 -63.26
CA MET A 1 -62.98 45.75 -62.31
C MET A 1 -62.32 44.51 -61.79
N LYS A 2 -61.10 44.25 -62.22
CA LYS A 2 -60.35 43.05 -61.85
C LYS A 2 -59.26 43.43 -60.84
N PHE A 3 -59.35 42.99 -59.59
CA PHE A 3 -58.29 43.15 -58.60
C PHE A 3 -57.42 41.88 -58.54
N ARG A 4 -56.15 42.02 -58.84
CA ARG A 4 -55.15 40.93 -58.75
C ARG A 4 -54.48 41.08 -57.39
N PHE A 5 -54.59 40.05 -56.60
CA PHE A 5 -53.80 39.95 -55.36
C PHE A 5 -52.46 39.24 -55.68
N LEU A 6 -51.33 39.98 -55.38
CA LEU A 6 -50.01 39.39 -55.38
C LEU A 6 -49.81 38.75 -54.01
N SER A 7 -49.53 37.47 -53.98
CA SER A 7 -49.08 36.76 -52.80
C SER A 7 -47.55 36.77 -52.79
N ALA A 8 -46.98 37.41 -51.82
CA ALA A 8 -45.55 37.38 -51.52
C ALA A 8 -45.25 36.21 -50.57
N SER A 9 -44.51 35.21 -51.05
CA SER A 9 -44.04 34.12 -50.23
C SER A 9 -42.73 34.53 -49.56
N ALA A 10 -42.75 34.66 -48.24
CA ALA A 10 -41.55 34.85 -47.44
C ALA A 10 -40.95 33.47 -47.09
N ALA A 11 -39.81 33.16 -47.66
CA ALA A 11 -39.04 31.98 -47.29
C ALA A 11 -38.23 32.28 -46.01
N ALA A 12 -38.61 31.65 -44.92
CA ALA A 12 -37.85 31.68 -43.68
C ALA A 12 -36.70 30.63 -43.75
N VAL A 13 -35.47 31.12 -43.82
CA VAL A 13 -34.25 30.27 -43.70
C VAL A 13 -33.96 30.02 -42.22
N LEU A 14 -34.25 28.84 -41.72
CA LEU A 14 -33.86 28.38 -40.41
C LEU A 14 -32.39 27.98 -40.41
N LEU A 15 -31.52 28.82 -39.86
CA LEU A 15 -30.12 28.52 -39.63
C LEU A 15 -30.01 27.63 -38.36
N ALA A 16 -29.84 26.33 -38.52
CA ALA A 16 -29.58 25.41 -37.40
C ALA A 16 -28.11 25.55 -37.00
N VAL A 17 -27.85 26.25 -35.88
CA VAL A 17 -26.53 26.25 -35.22
C VAL A 17 -26.38 24.96 -34.45
N ALA A 18 -25.62 24.00 -34.98
CA ALA A 18 -25.19 22.81 -34.25
C ALA A 18 -24.09 23.22 -33.29
N ILE A 19 -24.42 23.39 -32.02
CA ILE A 19 -23.44 23.52 -30.94
C ILE A 19 -22.85 22.13 -30.72
N ALA A 20 -21.72 21.85 -31.36
CA ALA A 20 -20.91 20.67 -31.04
C ALA A 20 -20.27 20.91 -29.66
N CYS A 21 -20.90 20.43 -28.58
CA CYS A 21 -20.23 20.24 -27.30
C CYS A 21 -19.14 19.16 -27.50
N GLY A 22 -17.95 19.60 -27.88
CA GLY A 22 -16.73 18.80 -27.84
C GLY A 22 -16.29 18.62 -26.39
N GLY A 23 -17.03 17.84 -25.61
CA GLY A 23 -16.55 17.33 -24.34
C GLY A 23 -15.46 16.30 -24.64
N THR A 24 -14.20 16.64 -24.39
CA THR A 24 -13.13 15.62 -24.30
C THR A 24 -13.59 14.58 -23.28
N PRO A 25 -13.65 13.29 -23.61
CA PRO A 25 -13.96 12.27 -22.64
C PRO A 25 -12.86 12.31 -21.57
N THR A 26 -13.17 12.83 -20.41
CA THR A 26 -12.32 12.64 -19.23
C THR A 26 -12.39 11.16 -18.92
N SER A 27 -11.36 10.42 -19.26
CA SER A 27 -11.25 9.02 -18.89
C SER A 27 -11.31 8.95 -17.37
N ALA A 28 -12.42 8.52 -16.82
CA ALA A 28 -12.55 8.30 -15.40
C ALA A 28 -11.48 7.28 -15.01
N THR A 29 -10.57 7.66 -14.12
CA THR A 29 -9.58 6.75 -13.57
C THR A 29 -10.34 5.66 -12.82
N GLN A 30 -10.31 4.44 -13.34
CA GLN A 30 -10.95 3.30 -12.70
C GLN A 30 -10.05 2.85 -11.54
N ASN A 31 -10.65 2.65 -10.38
CA ASN A 31 -9.93 2.19 -9.19
C ASN A 31 -9.93 0.67 -9.12
N ALA A 32 -8.82 0.14 -8.63
CA ALA A 32 -8.64 -1.22 -8.15
C ALA A 32 -8.43 -1.17 -6.63
N SER A 33 -8.33 -2.31 -5.97
CA SER A 33 -7.90 -2.40 -4.59
C SER A 33 -6.60 -3.17 -4.50
N LEU A 34 -5.66 -2.69 -3.69
CA LEU A 34 -4.44 -3.41 -3.35
C LEU A 34 -4.46 -3.75 -1.86
N SER A 35 -4.16 -5.00 -1.53
CA SER A 35 -3.97 -5.50 -0.17
C SER A 35 -2.55 -6.02 -0.01
N ILE A 36 -1.83 -5.50 0.98
CA ILE A 36 -0.50 -5.96 1.36
C ILE A 36 -0.63 -6.81 2.62
N VAL A 37 -0.26 -8.07 2.51
CA VAL A 37 -0.27 -9.07 3.58
C VAL A 37 1.16 -9.36 3.99
N LEU A 38 1.41 -9.47 5.30
CA LEU A 38 2.73 -9.71 5.87
C LEU A 38 2.78 -11.08 6.56
N LYS A 39 3.87 -11.80 6.36
CA LYS A 39 4.32 -12.95 7.15
C LYS A 39 5.79 -12.77 7.52
N ASP A 40 6.33 -13.62 8.39
CA ASP A 40 7.73 -13.61 8.80
C ASP A 40 8.36 -15.00 8.71
N SER A 41 9.67 -15.01 8.52
CA SER A 41 10.54 -16.16 8.72
C SER A 41 11.18 -16.09 10.11
N PRO A 42 11.33 -17.22 10.85
CA PRO A 42 11.66 -17.19 12.27
C PRO A 42 13.02 -16.54 12.58
N PHE A 43 13.05 -15.77 13.67
CA PHE A 43 14.26 -15.24 14.30
C PHE A 43 14.45 -15.90 15.68
N GLY A 44 15.66 -16.49 15.96
CA GLY A 44 15.87 -17.45 17.06
C GLY A 44 15.75 -16.89 18.46
N ASP A 45 16.39 -15.77 18.77
CA ASP A 45 16.83 -15.43 20.14
C ASP A 45 15.84 -14.58 20.97
N ALA A 46 14.69 -14.17 20.42
CA ALA A 46 13.70 -13.35 21.12
C ALA A 46 12.34 -14.03 21.21
N ARG A 47 11.52 -13.61 22.19
CA ARG A 47 10.12 -14.02 22.32
C ARG A 47 9.18 -13.17 21.48
N ALA A 48 9.51 -11.87 21.33
CA ALA A 48 8.82 -10.97 20.42
C ALA A 48 9.83 -10.08 19.69
N LEU A 49 9.51 -9.74 18.44
CA LEU A 49 10.19 -8.74 17.63
C LEU A 49 9.14 -7.76 17.12
N LEU A 50 8.97 -6.64 17.84
CA LEU A 50 8.04 -5.61 17.44
C LEU A 50 8.67 -4.70 16.41
N VAL A 51 8.07 -4.60 15.23
CA VAL A 51 8.49 -3.74 14.13
C VAL A 51 7.36 -2.79 13.78
N THR A 52 7.66 -1.48 13.75
CA THR A 52 6.67 -0.45 13.38
C THR A 52 6.90 0.01 11.96
N PHE A 53 5.84 -0.11 11.18
CA PHE A 53 5.76 0.36 9.79
C PHE A 53 5.04 1.72 9.77
N SER A 54 5.60 2.69 9.05
CA SER A 54 5.04 4.05 8.94
C SER A 54 4.56 4.40 7.54
N GLU A 55 4.92 3.61 6.53
CA GLU A 55 4.47 3.82 5.15
C GLU A 55 4.46 2.52 4.36
N ILE A 56 3.44 2.38 3.52
CA ILE A 56 3.40 1.44 2.41
C ILE A 56 2.97 2.24 1.19
N SER A 57 3.70 2.14 0.09
CA SER A 57 3.33 2.81 -1.16
C SER A 57 3.66 1.95 -2.37
N ALA A 58 2.93 2.17 -3.46
CA ALA A 58 3.12 1.51 -4.74
C ALA A 58 3.45 2.56 -5.81
N HIS A 59 4.37 2.22 -6.72
CA HIS A 59 4.85 3.09 -7.79
C HIS A 59 4.26 2.66 -9.12
N THR A 60 3.59 3.59 -9.81
CA THR A 60 3.06 3.35 -11.16
C THR A 60 4.14 3.51 -12.22
N SER A 61 4.09 2.71 -13.27
CA SER A 61 4.97 2.86 -14.44
C SER A 61 4.75 4.24 -15.08
N GLY A 62 5.81 5.05 -15.14
CA GLY A 62 5.75 6.41 -15.68
C GLY A 62 5.04 7.44 -14.79
N GLY A 63 4.68 7.09 -13.56
CA GLY A 63 3.99 7.95 -12.60
C GLY A 63 4.76 8.15 -11.30
N GLY A 64 4.01 8.37 -10.21
CA GLY A 64 4.53 8.59 -8.87
C GLY A 64 4.22 7.46 -7.89
N TRP A 65 4.58 7.69 -6.65
CA TRP A 65 4.23 6.85 -5.52
C TRP A 65 2.82 7.18 -5.02
N THR A 66 2.02 6.17 -4.76
CA THR A 66 0.73 6.31 -4.09
C THR A 66 0.75 5.51 -2.80
N THR A 67 0.47 6.18 -1.68
CA THR A 67 0.48 5.56 -0.34
C THR A 67 -0.81 4.78 -0.11
N LEU A 68 -0.68 3.59 0.46
CA LEU A 68 -1.80 2.78 0.96
C LEU A 68 -2.07 3.13 2.42
N ALA A 69 -3.34 3.10 2.81
CA ALA A 69 -3.71 3.19 4.21
C ALA A 69 -3.33 1.90 4.94
N PHE A 70 -2.87 2.02 6.18
CA PHE A 70 -2.74 0.86 7.06
C PHE A 70 -4.13 0.29 7.39
N SER A 71 -4.17 -0.99 7.67
CA SER A 71 -5.39 -1.66 8.13
C SER A 71 -6.00 -0.93 9.32
N GLY A 72 -7.31 -0.68 9.26
CA GLY A 72 -8.04 0.11 10.27
C GLY A 72 -7.84 1.63 10.19
N GLY A 73 -7.23 2.17 9.12
CA GLY A 73 -7.06 3.62 8.92
C GLY A 73 -6.01 4.27 9.84
N ALA A 74 -5.11 3.48 10.41
CA ALA A 74 -4.03 3.96 11.26
C ALA A 74 -2.95 4.71 10.45
N THR A 75 -2.16 5.56 11.12
CA THR A 75 -0.99 6.24 10.53
C THR A 75 0.29 5.41 10.59
N SER A 76 0.28 4.35 11.37
CA SER A 76 1.35 3.36 11.49
C SER A 76 0.77 2.02 11.93
N ARG A 77 1.54 0.95 11.77
CA ARG A 77 1.16 -0.37 12.25
C ARG A 77 2.37 -1.07 12.84
N THR A 78 2.22 -1.58 14.06
CA THR A 78 3.26 -2.38 14.72
C THR A 78 2.89 -3.85 14.62
N CYS A 79 3.85 -4.66 14.19
CA CYS A 79 3.70 -6.11 14.09
C CYS A 79 4.72 -6.82 14.99
N ASP A 80 4.27 -7.85 15.70
CA ASP A 80 5.15 -8.84 16.31
C ASP A 80 5.49 -9.91 15.27
N LEU A 81 6.67 -9.78 14.68
CA LEU A 81 7.10 -10.67 13.61
C LEU A 81 7.16 -12.12 14.08
N LYS A 82 7.42 -12.40 15.35
CA LYS A 82 7.42 -13.77 15.90
C LYS A 82 6.05 -14.45 15.80
N GLN A 83 4.96 -13.69 15.88
CA GLN A 83 3.62 -14.23 15.69
C GLN A 83 3.27 -14.44 14.21
N LEU A 84 3.95 -13.76 13.30
CA LEU A 84 3.74 -13.89 11.86
C LEU A 84 4.45 -15.11 11.24
N THR A 85 5.24 -15.85 12.00
CA THR A 85 5.84 -17.12 11.55
C THR A 85 4.81 -18.21 11.31
N SER A 86 3.69 -18.16 12.02
CA SER A 86 2.58 -19.13 11.91
C SER A 86 1.27 -18.50 11.45
N ALA A 87 1.25 -17.20 11.20
CA ALA A 87 0.09 -16.43 10.79
C ALA A 87 0.44 -15.45 9.67
N GLN A 88 -0.58 -14.81 9.14
CA GLN A 88 -0.45 -13.68 8.21
C GLN A 88 -1.38 -12.58 8.68
N ASP A 89 -1.01 -11.32 8.47
CA ASP A 89 -1.87 -10.19 8.77
C ASP A 89 -1.83 -9.16 7.64
N VAL A 90 -2.94 -8.45 7.45
CA VAL A 90 -3.04 -7.37 6.46
C VAL A 90 -2.33 -6.14 7.01
N LEU A 91 -1.18 -5.83 6.45
CA LEU A 91 -0.43 -4.63 6.82
C LEU A 91 -1.14 -3.36 6.37
N GLY A 92 -1.59 -3.31 5.11
CA GLY A 92 -2.32 -2.18 4.56
C GLY A 92 -3.19 -2.58 3.38
N THR A 93 -4.24 -1.79 3.15
CA THR A 93 -5.15 -1.97 2.02
C THR A 93 -5.74 -0.63 1.59
N GLY A 94 -6.05 -0.48 0.31
CA GLY A 94 -6.68 0.74 -0.18
C GLY A 94 -6.93 0.73 -1.68
N PRO A 95 -7.76 1.66 -2.13
CA PRO A 95 -7.98 1.88 -3.56
C PRO A 95 -6.75 2.52 -4.19
N LEU A 96 -6.37 2.01 -5.36
CA LEU A 96 -5.35 2.56 -6.23
C LEU A 96 -5.90 2.66 -7.66
N PRO A 97 -5.40 3.58 -8.49
CA PRO A 97 -5.73 3.58 -9.92
C PRO A 97 -5.43 2.23 -10.56
N ALA A 98 -6.32 1.73 -11.40
CA ALA A 98 -6.02 0.57 -12.24
C ALA A 98 -4.86 0.89 -13.18
N GLY A 99 -3.94 -0.05 -13.36
CA GLY A 99 -2.77 0.16 -14.20
C GLY A 99 -1.59 -0.71 -13.83
N HIS A 100 -0.46 -0.43 -14.46
CA HIS A 100 0.78 -1.16 -14.30
C HIS A 100 1.67 -0.52 -13.21
N TYR A 101 2.11 -1.31 -12.26
CA TYR A 101 2.96 -0.94 -11.14
C TYR A 101 4.30 -1.66 -11.23
N THR A 102 5.35 -1.01 -10.76
CA THR A 102 6.73 -1.52 -10.89
C THR A 102 7.42 -1.78 -9.56
N GLN A 103 6.95 -1.13 -8.50
CA GLN A 103 7.62 -1.18 -7.20
C GLN A 103 6.61 -1.07 -6.05
N ILE A 104 7.00 -1.66 -4.91
CA ILE A 104 6.37 -1.44 -3.59
C ILE A 104 7.44 -0.86 -2.67
N ARG A 105 7.09 0.16 -1.90
CA ARG A 105 7.94 0.72 -0.85
C ARG A 105 7.30 0.47 0.50
N VAL A 106 8.12 0.02 1.45
CA VAL A 106 7.76 -0.18 2.84
C VAL A 106 8.75 0.58 3.70
N THR A 107 8.27 1.32 4.70
CA THR A 107 9.13 2.07 5.61
C THR A 107 8.97 1.56 7.04
N VAL A 108 10.08 1.14 7.65
CA VAL A 108 10.20 0.73 9.05
C VAL A 108 10.81 1.88 9.84
N THR A 109 10.19 2.27 10.95
CA THR A 109 10.64 3.41 11.77
C THR A 109 11.18 3.01 13.14
N SER A 110 10.75 1.88 13.68
CA SER A 110 11.27 1.37 14.93
C SER A 110 11.22 -0.14 14.99
N ALA A 111 12.15 -0.73 15.74
CA ALA A 111 12.13 -2.15 16.05
C ALA A 111 12.66 -2.37 17.48
N MET A 112 12.07 -3.36 18.18
CA MET A 112 12.40 -3.70 19.56
C MET A 112 12.32 -5.20 19.78
N LEU A 113 13.36 -5.76 20.37
CA LEU A 113 13.40 -7.15 20.83
C LEU A 113 12.86 -7.27 22.26
N TYR A 114 12.13 -8.35 22.54
CA TYR A 114 11.71 -8.74 23.88
C TYR A 114 12.07 -10.21 24.09
N PHE A 115 12.74 -10.49 25.24
CA PHE A 115 13.34 -11.81 25.48
C PHE A 115 12.51 -12.69 26.40
N ASP A 116 11.61 -12.11 27.19
CA ASP A 116 10.95 -12.83 28.29
C ASP A 116 9.46 -13.08 28.03
N ALA A 117 8.80 -12.26 27.21
CA ALA A 117 7.39 -12.36 26.91
C ALA A 117 7.06 -12.06 25.44
N THR A 118 5.90 -12.55 24.97
CA THR A 118 5.30 -12.26 23.66
C THR A 118 4.35 -11.07 23.77
N ALA A 119 4.01 -10.44 22.64
CA ALA A 119 2.96 -9.43 22.59
C ALA A 119 1.58 -10.05 22.86
N ALA A 120 0.75 -9.36 23.65
CA ALA A 120 -0.56 -9.86 24.06
C ALA A 120 -1.66 -9.64 23.02
N THR A 121 -1.45 -8.72 22.08
CA THR A 121 -2.45 -8.31 21.08
C THR A 121 -2.05 -8.84 19.72
N GLY A 122 -2.56 -9.93 19.24
CA GLY A 122 -2.43 -10.46 17.88
C GLY A 122 -1.14 -10.12 17.10
N PRO A 123 -0.96 -10.56 15.87
CA PRO A 123 0.30 -10.36 15.16
C PRO A 123 0.57 -8.90 14.78
N CYS A 124 -0.46 -8.09 14.45
CA CYS A 124 -0.30 -6.68 14.12
C CYS A 124 -1.42 -5.82 14.72
N ALA A 125 -1.08 -4.60 15.14
CA ALA A 125 -2.04 -3.60 15.62
C ALA A 125 -1.58 -2.17 15.29
N ALA A 126 -2.51 -1.20 15.30
CA ALA A 126 -2.18 0.23 15.17
C ALA A 126 -1.27 0.69 16.33
N THR A 127 -1.55 0.17 17.52
CA THR A 127 -0.72 0.34 18.71
C THR A 127 -0.59 -1.00 19.42
N MET A 128 0.62 -1.43 19.68
CA MET A 128 0.90 -2.69 20.36
C MET A 128 1.55 -2.42 21.71
N GLY A 129 0.98 -3.03 22.76
CA GLY A 129 1.56 -2.94 24.09
C GLY A 129 2.93 -3.62 24.16
N ALA A 130 3.88 -2.98 24.81
CA ALA A 130 5.21 -3.55 25.02
C ALA A 130 5.11 -4.81 25.91
N PRO A 131 5.67 -5.96 25.47
CA PRO A 131 5.82 -7.13 26.33
C PRO A 131 6.65 -6.83 27.57
N SER A 132 6.38 -7.53 28.66
CA SER A 132 7.12 -7.38 29.91
C SER A 132 8.51 -8.03 29.83
N GLY A 133 9.41 -7.59 30.73
CA GLY A 133 10.73 -8.18 30.91
C GLY A 133 11.83 -7.48 30.12
N ARG A 134 12.94 -8.21 29.90
CA ARG A 134 14.12 -7.68 29.22
C ARG A 134 13.81 -7.36 27.77
N ASN A 135 14.33 -6.22 27.31
CA ASN A 135 14.18 -5.78 25.93
C ASN A 135 15.48 -5.11 25.45
N ALA A 136 15.62 -4.99 24.15
CA ALA A 136 16.70 -4.27 23.52
C ALA A 136 16.20 -3.50 22.30
N PRO A 137 16.50 -2.21 22.21
CA PRO A 137 16.21 -1.44 20.99
C PRO A 137 17.11 -1.91 19.86
N ILE A 138 16.57 -1.81 18.65
CA ILE A 138 17.31 -2.12 17.43
C ILE A 138 17.57 -0.83 16.67
N ASP A 139 18.84 -0.56 16.36
CA ASP A 139 19.22 0.54 15.48
C ASP A 139 18.83 0.24 14.02
N ILE A 140 18.17 1.20 13.35
CA ILE A 140 17.70 1.07 11.96
C ILE A 140 18.33 2.20 11.14
N PRO A 141 19.51 2.01 10.55
CA PRO A 141 20.19 3.06 9.78
C PRO A 141 19.44 3.45 8.51
N SER A 142 18.72 2.51 7.92
CA SER A 142 17.83 2.74 6.77
C SER A 142 16.61 1.84 6.89
N GLY A 143 15.46 2.46 7.16
CA GLY A 143 14.19 1.74 7.29
C GLY A 143 13.37 1.68 6.01
N GLN A 144 13.80 2.35 4.93
CA GLN A 144 13.07 2.34 3.67
C GLN A 144 13.55 1.17 2.79
N ILE A 145 12.60 0.34 2.38
CA ILE A 145 12.81 -0.83 1.52
C ILE A 145 12.00 -0.63 0.25
N ILE A 146 12.66 -0.75 -0.91
CA ILE A 146 12.01 -0.74 -2.21
C ILE A 146 12.09 -2.15 -2.79
N LEU A 147 10.92 -2.73 -3.06
CA LEU A 147 10.75 -4.03 -3.66
C LEU A 147 10.44 -3.84 -5.14
N ASN A 148 11.36 -4.26 -6.01
CA ASN A 148 11.17 -4.21 -7.46
C ASN A 148 10.32 -5.43 -7.87
N ARG A 149 9.08 -5.19 -8.25
CA ARG A 149 8.14 -6.19 -8.76
C ARG A 149 7.12 -5.54 -9.64
N GLU A 150 7.02 -6.00 -10.87
CA GLU A 150 5.96 -5.61 -11.79
C GLU A 150 4.67 -6.38 -11.50
N PHE A 151 3.55 -5.66 -11.49
CA PHE A 151 2.21 -6.23 -11.34
C PHE A 151 1.16 -5.27 -11.91
N ASP A 152 0.01 -5.83 -12.29
CA ASP A 152 -1.10 -5.08 -12.84
C ASP A 152 -2.27 -5.04 -11.85
N LEU A 153 -2.85 -3.86 -11.64
CA LEU A 153 -4.10 -3.69 -10.94
C LEU A 153 -5.23 -3.53 -11.95
N GLN A 154 -6.14 -4.49 -11.97
CA GLN A 154 -7.31 -4.45 -12.83
C GLN A 154 -8.46 -3.69 -12.15
N ALA A 155 -9.18 -2.89 -12.92
CA ALA A 155 -10.33 -2.13 -12.43
C ALA A 155 -11.37 -3.03 -11.75
N ASN A 156 -11.89 -2.56 -10.61
CA ASN A 156 -12.92 -3.23 -9.82
C ASN A 156 -12.52 -4.62 -9.27
N THR A 157 -11.22 -4.90 -9.22
CA THR A 157 -10.69 -6.12 -8.59
C THR A 157 -9.84 -5.79 -7.38
N THR A 158 -9.60 -6.79 -6.53
CA THR A 158 -8.63 -6.71 -5.44
C THR A 158 -7.43 -7.58 -5.77
N THR A 159 -6.24 -6.98 -5.78
CA THR A 159 -4.98 -7.71 -5.86
C THR A 159 -4.38 -7.81 -4.47
N SER A 160 -3.95 -9.00 -4.08
CA SER A 160 -3.29 -9.26 -2.80
C SER A 160 -1.82 -9.60 -3.04
N ILE A 161 -0.93 -8.94 -2.30
CA ILE A 161 0.51 -9.19 -2.35
C ILE A 161 0.98 -9.66 -0.98
N LEU A 162 1.54 -10.86 -0.94
CA LEU A 162 2.14 -11.42 0.26
C LEU A 162 3.62 -11.05 0.32
N LEU A 163 3.99 -10.33 1.38
CA LEU A 163 5.36 -10.00 1.74
C LEU A 163 5.87 -10.96 2.82
N ASP A 164 7.10 -11.42 2.68
CA ASP A 164 7.85 -12.17 3.69
C ASP A 164 8.92 -11.26 4.27
N PHE A 165 8.81 -10.95 5.55
CA PHE A 165 9.84 -10.26 6.29
C PHE A 165 10.78 -11.31 6.91
N ASP A 166 12.02 -11.35 6.48
CA ASP A 166 13.02 -12.30 7.00
C ASP A 166 13.69 -11.71 8.25
N GLY A 167 13.12 -11.99 9.42
CA GLY A 167 13.63 -11.48 10.69
C GLY A 167 15.05 -11.95 11.00
N ASP A 168 15.41 -13.18 10.63
CA ASP A 168 16.72 -13.77 10.88
C ASP A 168 17.83 -13.08 10.06
N LYS A 169 17.55 -12.74 8.82
CA LYS A 169 18.48 -11.97 7.98
C LYS A 169 18.45 -10.46 8.26
N SER A 170 17.37 -9.98 8.83
CA SER A 170 17.19 -8.54 9.09
C SER A 170 17.88 -8.06 10.33
N VAL A 171 17.95 -8.87 11.40
CA VAL A 171 18.45 -8.46 12.72
C VAL A 171 19.83 -9.06 12.98
N ILE A 172 20.79 -8.20 13.28
CA ILE A 172 22.18 -8.58 13.56
C ILE A 172 22.55 -8.11 14.95
N GLN A 173 23.07 -9.00 15.78
CA GLN A 173 23.70 -8.64 17.03
C GLN A 173 25.15 -8.23 16.79
N ASN A 174 25.52 -7.03 17.24
CA ASN A 174 26.88 -6.52 17.18
C ASN A 174 27.73 -7.14 18.29
N GLY A 175 29.06 -7.12 18.11
CA GLY A 175 30.00 -7.66 19.10
C GLY A 175 29.98 -6.99 20.48
N ASN A 176 29.38 -5.80 20.60
CA ASN A 176 29.15 -5.07 21.86
C ASN A 176 27.80 -5.39 22.53
N GLY A 177 27.02 -6.34 21.98
CA GLY A 177 25.71 -6.73 22.50
C GLY A 177 24.55 -5.85 22.08
N THR A 178 24.76 -4.82 21.25
CA THR A 178 23.67 -4.03 20.66
C THR A 178 23.11 -4.72 19.42
N TYR A 179 21.92 -4.30 18.97
CA TYR A 179 21.27 -4.85 17.80
C TYR A 179 21.12 -3.80 16.70
N ARG A 180 21.23 -4.25 15.45
CA ARG A 180 21.02 -3.45 14.26
C ARG A 180 20.09 -4.18 13.31
N MET A 181 19.21 -3.44 12.63
CA MET A 181 18.32 -3.96 11.59
C MET A 181 18.68 -3.38 10.23
N SER A 182 18.81 -4.27 9.26
CA SER A 182 18.78 -3.97 7.84
C SER A 182 17.64 -4.79 7.26
N PRO A 183 16.42 -4.23 7.10
CA PRO A 183 15.25 -5.02 6.78
C PRO A 183 15.39 -5.78 5.45
N VAL A 184 15.16 -7.09 5.49
CA VAL A 184 15.13 -7.98 4.32
C VAL A 184 13.68 -8.42 4.13
N ILE A 185 13.07 -7.92 3.05
CA ILE A 185 11.68 -8.22 2.69
C ILE A 185 11.66 -8.75 1.26
N SER A 186 10.86 -9.77 1.00
CA SER A 186 10.64 -10.31 -0.33
C SER A 186 9.15 -10.42 -0.66
N ILE A 187 8.82 -10.37 -1.95
CA ILE A 187 7.46 -10.63 -2.44
C ILE A 187 7.36 -12.13 -2.72
N VAL A 188 6.43 -12.79 -2.03
CA VAL A 188 6.19 -14.24 -2.17
C VAL A 188 5.20 -14.52 -3.29
N THR A 189 4.06 -13.84 -3.26
CA THR A 189 2.98 -14.03 -4.25
C THR A 189 2.28 -12.72 -4.56
N VAL A 190 1.69 -12.68 -5.76
CA VAL A 190 0.76 -11.65 -6.23
C VAL A 190 -0.47 -12.40 -6.76
N HIS A 191 -1.66 -12.10 -6.23
CA HIS A 191 -2.93 -12.75 -6.58
C HIS A 191 -3.99 -11.73 -7.00
#